data_7b339ce6569b359fcdfe68ac5b72405a
#
_entry.id   7b339ce6569b359fcdfe68ac5b72405a
#
_cell.length_a   1.000
_cell.length_b   1.000
_cell.length_c   1.000
_cell.angle_alpha   90.00
_cell.angle_beta   90.00
_cell.angle_gamma   90.00
#
_symmetry.space_group_name_H-M   'P 1'
#
loop_
_entity.id
_entity.type
_entity.pdbx_description
1 polymer ?
#
loop_
_entity_poly.entity_id
_entity_poly.type
_entity_poly.pdbx_seq_one_letter_code
_entity_poly.pdbx_strand_id
1 'polypeptide(L)'
;RFGTGNMKEGVVAEAARRNQTLRHWSGWLGTLQLPGRYRDHVARAALTIRALCNGPSGAIAAAGTTSLPEQLGGVRNWDYRFCWPRDACMAASALLRLGNTGHAMKMTEWLVAIVDRLESPERFRPIYTVGGEDLGAEAEIGGLSGYAGSRPVRIGNAAANQVQLDVFGPVIDMVAGMTQRGVPVSPEAWRLVRAMVRAVEAKWREPDHGIWEIRGPRRHHVHSKVMCWHAVDRALVVHDAMMGGDHEGWRALRDEIGREIAERGCTNGVFTAAYD
;
A
#
# COMPACT_ATOMS: atom_id res chain seq x y z
N ARG A 1 29.73 -10.64 -7.55
CA ARG A 1 29.32 -9.23 -7.38
C ARG A 1 28.43 -8.84 -8.55
N PHE A 2 27.21 -8.48 -8.30
CA PHE A 2 26.28 -7.96 -9.30
C PHE A 2 26.06 -6.47 -9.04
N GLY A 3 26.27 -5.60 -10.02
CA GLY A 3 26.04 -4.15 -9.91
C GLY A 3 26.83 -3.38 -10.95
N THR A 4 26.43 -2.14 -11.17
CA THR A 4 27.03 -1.21 -12.15
C THR A 4 28.21 -0.38 -11.58
N GLY A 5 28.64 -0.65 -10.34
CA GLY A 5 29.73 0.06 -9.68
C GLY A 5 31.12 -0.24 -10.26
N ASN A 6 32.00 0.77 -10.26
CA ASN A 6 33.39 0.63 -10.70
C ASN A 6 34.12 -0.39 -9.83
N MET A 7 34.61 -1.46 -10.43
CA MET A 7 35.34 -2.54 -9.77
C MET A 7 36.77 -2.16 -9.30
N LYS A 8 37.21 -0.94 -9.56
CA LYS A 8 38.54 -0.45 -9.22
C LYS A 8 38.69 0.13 -7.81
N GLU A 9 37.57 0.35 -7.11
CA GLU A 9 37.64 0.79 -5.71
C GLU A 9 37.91 -0.41 -4.79
N GLY A 10 38.93 -0.26 -3.97
CA GLY A 10 39.64 -1.25 -3.17
C GLY A 10 38.79 -2.38 -2.61
N VAL A 11 39.31 -3.59 -2.66
CA VAL A 11 38.69 -4.80 -2.16
C VAL A 11 38.50 -4.69 -0.63
N VAL A 12 37.32 -4.19 -0.21
CA VAL A 12 36.92 -4.32 1.21
C VAL A 12 36.76 -5.81 1.48
N ALA A 13 37.48 -6.33 2.47
CA ALA A 13 37.35 -7.73 2.86
C ALA A 13 35.89 -8.13 3.09
N GLU A 14 35.48 -9.31 2.62
CA GLU A 14 34.11 -9.78 2.74
C GLU A 14 33.59 -9.73 4.18
N ALA A 15 34.41 -10.13 5.14
CA ALA A 15 34.09 -10.07 6.57
C ALA A 15 33.73 -8.65 7.04
N ALA A 16 34.43 -7.62 6.54
CA ALA A 16 34.14 -6.24 6.90
C ALA A 16 32.80 -5.78 6.31
N ARG A 17 32.49 -6.16 5.06
CA ARG A 17 31.18 -5.88 4.43
C ARG A 17 30.03 -6.58 5.14
N ARG A 18 30.21 -7.86 5.45
CA ARG A 18 29.24 -8.62 6.23
C ARG A 18 28.96 -7.96 7.59
N ASN A 19 30.03 -7.60 8.32
CA ASN A 19 29.90 -6.94 9.61
C ASN A 19 29.23 -5.56 9.49
N GLN A 20 29.50 -4.81 8.42
CA GLN A 20 28.83 -3.54 8.16
C GLN A 20 27.34 -3.74 7.88
N THR A 21 26.98 -4.73 7.08
CA THR A 21 25.59 -5.09 6.79
C THR A 21 24.86 -5.49 8.07
N LEU A 22 25.44 -6.37 8.87
CA LEU A 22 24.86 -6.80 10.15
C LEU A 22 24.67 -5.62 11.09
N ARG A 23 25.66 -4.74 11.24
CA ARG A 23 25.54 -3.55 12.08
C ARG A 23 24.43 -2.60 11.58
N HIS A 24 24.30 -2.40 10.26
CA HIS A 24 23.24 -1.58 9.68
C HIS A 24 21.85 -2.10 10.06
N TRP A 25 21.60 -3.38 9.82
CA TRP A 25 20.27 -3.99 10.08
C TRP A 25 19.98 -4.11 11.58
N SER A 26 20.96 -4.51 12.39
CA SER A 26 20.80 -4.60 13.84
C SER A 26 20.61 -3.22 14.47
N GLY A 27 21.36 -2.21 14.00
CA GLY A 27 21.21 -0.83 14.45
C GLY A 27 19.82 -0.28 14.14
N TRP A 28 19.34 -0.49 12.91
CA TRP A 28 17.98 -0.08 12.56
C TRP A 28 16.92 -0.81 13.38
N LEU A 29 17.05 -2.14 13.55
CA LEU A 29 16.13 -2.92 14.38
C LEU A 29 16.10 -2.43 15.83
N GLY A 30 17.25 -2.02 16.35
CA GLY A 30 17.39 -1.46 17.69
C GLY A 30 16.67 -0.12 17.91
N THR A 31 16.28 0.58 16.83
CA THR A 31 15.48 1.82 16.94
C THR A 31 13.98 1.55 17.07
N LEU A 32 13.53 0.31 16.90
CA LEU A 32 12.11 -0.03 16.92
C LEU A 32 11.63 -0.38 18.33
N GLN A 33 10.39 0.00 18.62
CA GLN A 33 9.65 -0.37 19.81
C GLN A 33 8.97 -1.73 19.60
N LEU A 34 9.74 -2.80 19.76
CA LEU A 34 9.23 -4.16 19.57
C LEU A 34 8.39 -4.60 20.78
N PRO A 35 7.24 -5.29 20.58
CA PRO A 35 6.41 -5.79 21.66
C PRO A 35 7.13 -6.91 22.44
N GLY A 36 6.73 -7.13 23.68
CA GLY A 36 7.26 -8.22 24.50
C GLY A 36 6.82 -9.61 23.99
N ARG A 37 5.57 -9.71 23.50
CA ARG A 37 5.03 -10.96 22.93
C ARG A 37 5.33 -11.04 21.44
N TYR A 38 5.71 -12.20 20.94
CA TYR A 38 6.06 -12.47 19.53
C TYR A 38 7.17 -11.56 18.96
N ARG A 39 8.07 -11.12 19.84
CA ARG A 39 9.13 -10.15 19.51
C ARG A 39 9.92 -10.53 18.26
N ASP A 40 10.38 -11.77 18.16
CA ASP A 40 11.23 -12.23 17.04
C ASP A 40 10.46 -12.29 15.72
N HIS A 41 9.19 -12.66 15.75
CA HIS A 41 8.32 -12.65 14.57
C HIS A 41 8.09 -11.22 14.07
N VAL A 42 7.78 -10.29 14.99
CA VAL A 42 7.61 -8.88 14.65
C VAL A 42 8.92 -8.27 14.15
N ALA A 43 10.05 -8.57 14.77
CA ALA A 43 11.37 -8.14 14.31
C ALA A 43 11.65 -8.64 12.87
N ARG A 44 11.39 -9.91 12.60
CA ARG A 44 11.56 -10.49 11.26
C ARG A 44 10.65 -9.82 10.23
N ALA A 45 9.37 -9.63 10.55
CA ALA A 45 8.42 -8.95 9.68
C ALA A 45 8.86 -7.51 9.37
N ALA A 46 9.29 -6.75 10.39
CA ALA A 46 9.79 -5.39 10.23
C ALA A 46 11.02 -5.33 9.31
N LEU A 47 11.98 -6.25 9.48
CA LEU A 47 13.16 -6.37 8.61
C LEU A 47 12.76 -6.69 7.17
N THR A 48 11.77 -7.56 6.96
CA THR A 48 11.28 -7.91 5.61
C THR A 48 10.63 -6.70 4.94
N ILE A 49 9.74 -5.98 5.62
CA ILE A 49 9.14 -4.74 5.10
C ILE A 49 10.24 -3.73 4.76
N ARG A 50 11.19 -3.52 5.66
CA ARG A 50 12.30 -2.59 5.46
C ARG A 50 13.15 -2.95 4.24
N ALA A 51 13.38 -4.24 3.99
CA ALA A 51 14.15 -4.71 2.84
C ALA A 51 13.44 -4.46 1.50
N LEU A 52 12.11 -4.37 1.51
CA LEU A 52 11.28 -4.07 0.34
C LEU A 52 11.06 -2.56 0.11
N CYS A 53 11.49 -1.71 1.06
CA CYS A 53 11.39 -0.26 0.90
C CYS A 53 12.40 0.25 -0.13
N ASN A 54 11.93 0.95 -1.13
CA ASN A 54 12.77 1.69 -2.06
C ASN A 54 13.35 2.93 -1.35
N GLY A 55 14.66 3.02 -1.20
CA GLY A 55 15.33 4.10 -0.48
C GLY A 55 15.05 5.50 -1.04
N PRO A 56 15.17 5.70 -2.37
CA PRO A 56 14.93 6.99 -3.01
C PRO A 56 13.49 7.48 -2.89
N SER A 57 12.50 6.65 -3.24
CA SER A 57 11.10 7.06 -3.33
C SER A 57 10.30 6.86 -2.03
N GLY A 58 10.71 5.94 -1.18
CA GLY A 58 9.94 5.54 -0.01
C GLY A 58 8.83 4.52 -0.29
N ALA A 59 8.56 4.19 -1.54
CA ALA A 59 7.59 3.15 -1.93
C ALA A 59 8.02 1.77 -1.39
N ILE A 60 7.05 0.92 -1.12
CA ILE A 60 7.28 -0.45 -0.64
C ILE A 60 6.84 -1.41 -1.73
N ALA A 61 7.78 -2.16 -2.31
CA ALA A 61 7.47 -3.20 -3.28
C ALA A 61 6.75 -4.36 -2.60
N ALA A 62 5.77 -4.97 -3.27
CA ALA A 62 5.06 -6.12 -2.72
C ALA A 62 5.99 -7.35 -2.61
N ALA A 63 6.91 -7.52 -3.56
CA ALA A 63 8.00 -8.50 -3.47
C ALA A 63 9.20 -8.06 -4.31
N GLY A 64 10.36 -8.67 -4.08
CA GLY A 64 11.56 -8.46 -4.91
C GLY A 64 11.59 -9.32 -6.17
N THR A 65 10.55 -10.09 -6.47
CA THR A 65 10.52 -11.14 -7.49
C THR A 65 9.30 -11.03 -8.40
N THR A 66 9.42 -11.61 -9.59
CA THR A 66 8.28 -11.87 -10.47
C THR A 66 8.05 -13.37 -10.61
N SER A 67 6.81 -13.74 -10.89
CA SER A 67 6.36 -15.04 -11.39
C SER A 67 6.71 -16.25 -10.51
N LEU A 68 6.90 -16.05 -9.20
CA LEU A 68 6.86 -17.17 -8.27
C LEU A 68 5.43 -17.70 -8.18
N PRO A 69 5.23 -19.02 -8.32
CA PRO A 69 3.90 -19.59 -8.37
C PRO A 69 3.23 -19.61 -6.99
N GLU A 70 1.94 -19.27 -6.92
CA GLU A 70 1.12 -19.54 -5.73
C GLU A 70 0.99 -21.05 -5.44
N GLN A 71 1.00 -21.84 -6.52
CA GLN A 71 1.02 -23.31 -6.48
C GLN A 71 1.97 -23.82 -7.55
N LEU A 72 2.87 -24.73 -7.22
CA LEU A 72 3.80 -25.33 -8.19
C LEU A 72 3.02 -25.94 -9.38
N GLY A 73 3.44 -25.60 -10.60
CA GLY A 73 2.78 -25.99 -11.84
C GLY A 73 1.52 -25.16 -12.17
N GLY A 74 1.09 -24.27 -11.28
CA GLY A 74 -0.07 -23.41 -11.50
C GLY A 74 0.23 -22.23 -12.42
N VAL A 75 -0.86 -21.50 -12.78
CA VAL A 75 -0.82 -20.37 -13.74
C VAL A 75 -0.84 -19.00 -13.06
N ARG A 76 -1.04 -18.96 -11.74
CA ARG A 76 -1.08 -17.70 -10.97
C ARG A 76 0.32 -17.31 -10.54
N ASN A 77 1.07 -16.74 -11.47
CA ASN A 77 2.48 -16.36 -11.37
C ASN A 77 2.61 -14.88 -11.67
N TRP A 78 2.40 -14.04 -10.65
CA TRP A 78 2.25 -12.59 -10.83
C TRP A 78 3.58 -11.86 -10.68
N ASP A 79 3.67 -10.67 -11.29
CA ASP A 79 4.78 -9.76 -11.07
C ASP A 79 4.46 -8.86 -9.85
N TYR A 80 5.18 -9.06 -8.76
CA TYR A 80 5.00 -8.34 -7.50
C TYR A 80 6.08 -7.28 -7.24
N ARG A 81 6.94 -6.95 -8.23
CA ARG A 81 8.01 -5.95 -8.08
C ARG A 81 7.51 -4.50 -8.03
N PHE A 82 6.22 -4.30 -7.93
CA PHE A 82 5.52 -3.01 -7.93
C PHE A 82 5.01 -2.67 -6.54
N CYS A 83 4.50 -1.44 -6.41
CA CYS A 83 3.93 -0.93 -5.18
C CYS A 83 2.41 -0.83 -5.29
N TRP A 84 1.69 -1.52 -4.42
CA TRP A 84 0.26 -1.31 -4.17
C TRP A 84 0.10 -0.30 -3.05
N PRO A 85 -0.46 0.90 -3.30
CA PRO A 85 -0.64 1.91 -2.25
C PRO A 85 -1.38 1.38 -1.02
N ARG A 86 -2.41 0.55 -1.18
CA ARG A 86 -3.12 -0.12 -0.08
C ARG A 86 -2.17 -0.85 0.84
N ASP A 87 -1.43 -1.81 0.28
CA ASP A 87 -0.55 -2.72 1.05
C ASP A 87 0.66 -1.98 1.61
N ALA A 88 1.22 -1.07 0.82
CA ALA A 88 2.36 -0.24 1.22
C ALA A 88 2.01 0.71 2.38
N CYS A 89 0.82 1.32 2.38
CA CYS A 89 0.36 2.15 3.48
C CYS A 89 0.10 1.33 4.74
N MET A 90 -0.46 0.11 4.62
CA MET A 90 -0.61 -0.80 5.76
C MET A 90 0.75 -1.22 6.33
N ALA A 91 1.72 -1.52 5.48
CA ALA A 91 3.08 -1.86 5.88
C ALA A 91 3.79 -0.67 6.55
N ALA A 92 3.66 0.54 6.00
CA ALA A 92 4.19 1.76 6.59
C ALA A 92 3.52 2.07 7.95
N SER A 93 2.20 1.86 8.08
CA SER A 93 1.46 1.98 9.33
C SER A 93 1.92 0.96 10.38
N ALA A 94 2.28 -0.26 9.97
CA ALA A 94 2.87 -1.25 10.88
C ALA A 94 4.23 -0.79 11.42
N LEU A 95 5.12 -0.25 10.56
CA LEU A 95 6.39 0.33 10.99
C LEU A 95 6.19 1.57 11.88
N LEU A 96 5.20 2.40 11.57
CA LEU A 96 4.82 3.55 12.38
C LEU A 96 4.41 3.13 13.80
N ARG A 97 3.65 2.03 13.95
CA ARG A 97 3.28 1.46 15.27
C ARG A 97 4.50 0.97 16.06
N LEU A 98 5.58 0.62 15.38
CA LEU A 98 6.85 0.26 15.99
C LEU A 98 7.76 1.47 16.26
N GLY A 99 7.25 2.70 16.12
CA GLY A 99 7.99 3.94 16.38
C GLY A 99 8.77 4.49 15.17
N ASN A 100 8.71 3.85 14.00
CA ASN A 100 9.39 4.33 12.80
C ASN A 100 8.46 5.25 11.97
N THR A 101 8.52 6.55 12.20
CA THR A 101 7.72 7.56 11.47
C THR A 101 8.26 7.88 10.09
N GLY A 102 9.57 7.76 9.89
CA GLY A 102 10.24 8.19 8.65
C GLY A 102 9.78 7.45 7.41
N HIS A 103 9.32 6.19 7.51
CA HIS A 103 8.77 5.45 6.36
C HIS A 103 7.38 5.95 5.98
N ALA A 104 6.51 6.22 6.96
CA ALA A 104 5.19 6.77 6.69
C ALA A 104 5.29 8.17 6.06
N MET A 105 6.23 9.00 6.50
CA MET A 105 6.49 10.31 5.91
C MET A 105 6.93 10.19 4.44
N LYS A 106 7.94 9.36 4.14
CA LYS A 106 8.40 9.12 2.76
C LYS A 106 7.30 8.53 1.87
N MET A 107 6.52 7.59 2.40
CA MET A 107 5.37 7.03 1.68
C MET A 107 4.34 8.11 1.37
N THR A 108 4.08 9.04 2.30
CA THR A 108 3.19 10.19 2.07
C THR A 108 3.73 11.09 0.95
N GLU A 109 5.03 11.41 0.95
CA GLU A 109 5.67 12.20 -0.10
C GLU A 109 5.54 11.54 -1.48
N TRP A 110 5.75 10.22 -1.55
CA TRP A 110 5.58 9.45 -2.78
C TRP A 110 4.14 9.47 -3.29
N LEU A 111 3.14 9.32 -2.41
CA LEU A 111 1.72 9.42 -2.76
C LEU A 111 1.31 10.81 -3.23
N VAL A 112 1.81 11.85 -2.57
CA VAL A 112 1.61 13.25 -2.98
C VAL A 112 2.14 13.46 -4.40
N ALA A 113 3.36 12.99 -4.69
CA ALA A 113 3.96 13.12 -6.01
C ALA A 113 3.16 12.39 -7.11
N ILE A 114 2.46 11.30 -6.78
CA ILE A 114 1.54 10.63 -7.70
C ILE A 114 0.30 11.49 -7.91
N VAL A 115 -0.37 11.88 -6.83
CA VAL A 115 -1.65 12.61 -6.89
C VAL A 115 -1.49 13.96 -7.60
N ASP A 116 -0.38 14.66 -7.40
CA ASP A 116 -0.10 15.94 -8.05
C ASP A 116 0.07 15.82 -9.58
N ARG A 117 0.28 14.63 -10.12
CA ARG A 117 0.36 14.36 -11.58
C ARG A 117 -0.96 13.89 -12.19
N LEU A 118 -1.92 13.50 -11.35
CA LEU A 118 -3.21 13.01 -11.86
C LEU A 118 -4.09 14.19 -12.32
N GLU A 119 -4.79 14.01 -13.43
CA GLU A 119 -5.80 14.98 -13.90
C GLU A 119 -6.94 15.11 -12.88
N SER A 120 -7.30 14.01 -12.22
CA SER A 120 -8.28 14.00 -11.15
C SER A 120 -7.98 12.87 -10.15
N PRO A 121 -8.34 13.03 -8.85
CA PRO A 121 -8.08 12.02 -7.82
C PRO A 121 -8.73 10.66 -8.09
N GLU A 122 -9.85 10.62 -8.83
CA GLU A 122 -10.58 9.40 -9.19
C GLU A 122 -9.76 8.49 -10.12
N ARG A 123 -8.70 9.01 -10.75
CA ARG A 123 -7.77 8.24 -11.58
C ARG A 123 -6.66 7.55 -10.78
N PHE A 124 -6.68 7.65 -9.46
CA PHE A 124 -5.71 6.97 -8.62
C PHE A 124 -5.82 5.45 -8.82
N ARG A 125 -4.69 4.82 -9.13
CA ARG A 125 -4.62 3.42 -9.52
C ARG A 125 -4.26 2.51 -8.34
N PRO A 126 -4.63 1.23 -8.39
CA PRO A 126 -4.29 0.27 -7.33
C PRO A 126 -2.81 -0.10 -7.28
N ILE A 127 -2.03 0.18 -8.32
CA ILE A 127 -0.64 -0.24 -8.45
C ILE A 127 0.18 0.77 -9.28
N TYR A 128 1.42 0.99 -8.84
CA TYR A 128 2.41 1.85 -9.51
C TYR A 128 3.79 1.19 -9.50
N THR A 129 4.71 1.66 -10.35
CA THR A 129 6.13 1.34 -10.18
C THR A 129 6.62 1.89 -8.83
N VAL A 130 7.76 1.42 -8.31
CA VAL A 130 8.35 2.00 -7.09
C VAL A 130 8.83 3.44 -7.28
N GLY A 131 8.96 3.91 -8.51
CA GLY A 131 9.19 5.31 -8.86
C GLY A 131 7.91 6.17 -8.85
N GLY A 132 6.73 5.53 -8.87
CA GLY A 132 5.42 6.18 -8.89
C GLY A 132 4.83 6.35 -10.28
N GLU A 133 5.44 5.79 -11.32
CA GLU A 133 4.91 5.83 -12.68
C GLU A 133 3.82 4.75 -12.86
N ASP A 134 2.97 4.94 -13.88
CA ASP A 134 2.03 3.94 -14.34
C ASP A 134 2.76 2.70 -14.90
N LEU A 135 2.17 1.52 -14.71
CA LEU A 135 2.71 0.30 -15.30
C LEU A 135 2.39 0.23 -16.80
N GLY A 136 3.33 -0.38 -17.54
CA GLY A 136 3.07 -0.88 -18.88
C GLY A 136 2.12 -2.09 -18.86
N ALA A 137 1.73 -2.54 -20.04
CA ALA A 137 0.88 -3.72 -20.19
C ALA A 137 1.54 -4.98 -19.61
N GLU A 138 0.74 -5.84 -18.99
CA GLU A 138 1.18 -7.18 -18.61
C GLU A 138 1.52 -7.98 -19.86
N ALA A 139 2.68 -8.65 -19.85
CA ALA A 139 3.13 -9.50 -20.94
C ALA A 139 3.72 -10.82 -20.42
N GLU A 140 3.64 -11.87 -21.24
CA GLU A 140 4.22 -13.18 -20.95
C GLU A 140 5.55 -13.38 -21.66
N ILE A 141 6.52 -13.95 -20.97
CA ILE A 141 7.84 -14.27 -21.52
C ILE A 141 7.90 -15.76 -21.86
N GLY A 142 7.64 -16.11 -23.14
CA GLY A 142 7.51 -17.48 -23.60
C GLY A 142 8.81 -18.31 -23.51
N GLY A 143 9.98 -17.67 -23.56
CA GLY A 143 11.28 -18.33 -23.55
C GLY A 143 11.76 -18.84 -22.18
N LEU A 144 11.07 -18.51 -21.08
CA LEU A 144 11.47 -18.90 -19.72
C LEU A 144 10.63 -20.07 -19.21
N SER A 145 11.27 -21.02 -18.54
CA SER A 145 10.61 -22.19 -17.97
C SER A 145 9.75 -21.90 -16.74
N GLY A 146 10.02 -20.76 -16.08
CA GLY A 146 9.42 -20.45 -14.79
C GLY A 146 10.03 -21.23 -13.62
N TYR A 147 9.67 -20.86 -12.40
CA TYR A 147 10.11 -21.55 -11.19
C TYR A 147 9.50 -22.96 -11.14
N ALA A 148 10.35 -23.98 -11.06
CA ALA A 148 9.93 -25.40 -11.09
C ALA A 148 8.96 -25.72 -12.24
N GLY A 149 9.18 -25.14 -13.43
CA GLY A 149 8.31 -25.36 -14.60
C GLY A 149 6.97 -24.63 -14.56
N SER A 150 6.72 -23.78 -13.58
CA SER A 150 5.46 -23.04 -13.42
C SER A 150 5.37 -21.89 -14.41
N ARG A 151 4.41 -21.94 -15.31
CA ARG A 151 4.18 -20.95 -16.38
C ARG A 151 2.81 -20.31 -16.27
N PRO A 152 2.62 -19.12 -16.86
CA PRO A 152 3.61 -18.29 -17.59
C PRO A 152 4.55 -17.52 -16.67
N VAL A 153 5.71 -17.09 -17.21
CA VAL A 153 6.51 -16.02 -16.60
C VAL A 153 6.00 -14.69 -17.12
N ARG A 154 5.71 -13.74 -16.22
CA ARG A 154 5.11 -12.43 -16.54
C ARG A 154 6.02 -11.26 -16.21
N ILE A 155 5.82 -10.17 -16.94
CA ILE A 155 6.28 -8.82 -16.60
C ILE A 155 5.09 -7.88 -16.65
N GLY A 156 5.07 -6.87 -15.79
CA GLY A 156 3.88 -6.05 -15.60
C GLY A 156 2.80 -6.75 -14.81
N ASN A 157 1.70 -6.06 -14.55
CA ASN A 157 0.56 -6.63 -13.81
C ASN A 157 -0.74 -5.96 -14.27
N ALA A 158 -1.69 -6.76 -14.74
CA ALA A 158 -2.96 -6.28 -15.27
C ALA A 158 -3.87 -5.63 -14.20
N ALA A 159 -3.57 -5.78 -12.91
CA ALA A 159 -4.23 -5.02 -11.84
C ALA A 159 -4.11 -3.51 -12.03
N ALA A 160 -3.09 -3.03 -12.77
CA ALA A 160 -2.96 -1.61 -13.14
C ALA A 160 -4.17 -1.04 -13.88
N ASN A 161 -4.97 -1.88 -14.55
CA ASN A 161 -6.18 -1.48 -15.27
C ASN A 161 -7.46 -1.66 -14.46
N GLN A 162 -7.35 -2.10 -13.21
CA GLN A 162 -8.51 -2.31 -12.34
C GLN A 162 -8.93 -1.04 -11.61
N VAL A 163 -10.18 -1.00 -11.21
CA VAL A 163 -10.72 -0.04 -10.23
C VAL A 163 -10.82 -0.77 -8.90
N GLN A 164 -10.17 -0.24 -7.88
CA GLN A 164 -10.19 -0.78 -6.52
C GLN A 164 -10.48 0.37 -5.55
N LEU A 165 -11.66 0.39 -4.95
CA LEU A 165 -12.08 1.48 -4.07
C LEU A 165 -11.51 1.36 -2.65
N ASP A 166 -11.00 0.20 -2.31
CA ASP A 166 -10.40 -0.08 -1.01
C ASP A 166 -9.00 0.54 -0.83
N VAL A 167 -8.43 1.12 -1.88
CA VAL A 167 -7.12 1.79 -1.80
C VAL A 167 -7.13 3.07 -0.98
N PHE A 168 -8.25 3.79 -0.93
CA PHE A 168 -8.34 5.11 -0.29
C PHE A 168 -8.23 5.04 1.24
N GLY A 169 -8.83 4.02 1.85
CA GLY A 169 -8.84 3.82 3.30
C GLY A 169 -7.44 3.77 3.92
N PRO A 170 -6.58 2.83 3.52
CA PRO A 170 -5.23 2.69 4.06
C PRO A 170 -4.33 3.91 3.85
N VAL A 171 -4.52 4.66 2.75
CA VAL A 171 -3.77 5.90 2.50
C VAL A 171 -4.08 6.95 3.58
N ILE A 172 -5.36 7.19 3.84
CA ILE A 172 -5.75 8.18 4.85
C ILE A 172 -5.48 7.67 6.26
N ASP A 173 -5.68 6.37 6.54
CA ASP A 173 -5.38 5.77 7.85
C ASP A 173 -3.90 5.91 8.23
N MET A 174 -2.99 5.79 7.28
CA MET A 174 -1.57 6.03 7.51
C MET A 174 -1.32 7.49 7.95
N VAL A 175 -1.93 8.47 7.29
CA VAL A 175 -1.81 9.90 7.66
C VAL A 175 -2.43 10.15 9.03
N ALA A 176 -3.61 9.61 9.29
CA ALA A 176 -4.27 9.70 10.61
C ALA A 176 -3.41 9.08 11.72
N GLY A 177 -2.79 7.93 11.45
CA GLY A 177 -1.89 7.28 12.39
C GLY A 177 -0.63 8.10 12.71
N MET A 178 -0.08 8.86 11.75
CA MET A 178 0.99 9.83 12.00
C MET A 178 0.51 10.97 12.87
N THR A 179 -0.65 11.54 12.55
CA THR A 179 -1.28 12.64 13.31
C THR A 179 -1.51 12.25 14.77
N GLN A 180 -2.06 11.06 15.03
CA GLN A 180 -2.29 10.54 16.38
C GLN A 180 -0.99 10.33 17.18
N ARG A 181 0.17 10.29 16.53
CA ARG A 181 1.50 10.22 17.15
C ARG A 181 2.20 11.57 17.24
N GLY A 182 1.48 12.66 17.01
CA GLY A 182 2.00 14.00 17.11
C GLY A 182 2.89 14.41 15.93
N VAL A 183 2.89 13.67 14.82
CA VAL A 183 3.57 14.12 13.59
C VAL A 183 2.69 15.21 12.96
N PRO A 184 3.23 16.42 12.76
CA PRO A 184 2.47 17.50 12.13
C PRO A 184 2.02 17.13 10.72
N VAL A 185 0.78 17.45 10.38
CA VAL A 185 0.26 17.26 9.02
C VAL A 185 0.73 18.41 8.15
N SER A 186 1.53 18.11 7.13
CA SER A 186 1.96 19.14 6.17
C SER A 186 0.80 19.56 5.24
N PRO A 187 0.88 20.74 4.61
CA PRO A 187 -0.10 21.16 3.61
C PRO A 187 -0.26 20.12 2.46
N GLU A 188 0.83 19.46 2.08
CA GLU A 188 0.86 18.41 1.05
C GLU A 188 0.10 17.17 1.51
N ALA A 189 0.37 16.69 2.73
CA ALA A 189 -0.37 15.56 3.31
C ALA A 189 -1.86 15.87 3.44
N TRP A 190 -2.20 17.10 3.80
CA TRP A 190 -3.60 17.54 3.84
C TRP A 190 -4.24 17.57 2.44
N ARG A 191 -3.51 18.03 1.41
CA ARG A 191 -4.00 17.94 0.02
C ARG A 191 -4.26 16.51 -0.40
N LEU A 192 -3.36 15.56 -0.04
CA LEU A 192 -3.54 14.13 -0.29
C LEU A 192 -4.82 13.61 0.36
N VAL A 193 -5.05 13.89 1.65
CA VAL A 193 -6.26 13.47 2.37
C VAL A 193 -7.51 13.98 1.65
N ARG A 194 -7.55 15.27 1.31
CA ARG A 194 -8.69 15.87 0.59
C ARG A 194 -8.91 15.27 -0.81
N ALA A 195 -7.82 14.95 -1.51
CA ALA A 195 -7.89 14.32 -2.83
C ALA A 195 -8.50 12.92 -2.72
N MET A 196 -8.07 12.12 -1.74
CA MET A 196 -8.62 10.78 -1.51
C MET A 196 -10.10 10.81 -1.11
N VAL A 197 -10.53 11.77 -0.25
CA VAL A 197 -11.95 11.92 0.08
C VAL A 197 -12.77 12.30 -1.14
N ARG A 198 -12.29 13.22 -1.99
CA ARG A 198 -12.98 13.56 -3.26
C ARG A 198 -13.13 12.35 -4.18
N ALA A 199 -12.10 11.51 -4.27
CA ALA A 199 -12.20 10.27 -5.03
C ALA A 199 -13.24 9.32 -4.45
N VAL A 200 -13.33 9.22 -3.13
CA VAL A 200 -14.40 8.46 -2.45
C VAL A 200 -15.77 9.04 -2.79
N GLU A 201 -15.99 10.36 -2.63
CA GLU A 201 -17.27 11.02 -2.95
C GLU A 201 -17.74 10.68 -4.37
N ALA A 202 -16.82 10.75 -5.34
CA ALA A 202 -17.13 10.51 -6.75
C ALA A 202 -17.42 9.04 -7.05
N LYS A 203 -16.78 8.09 -6.34
CA LYS A 203 -16.68 6.69 -6.77
C LYS A 203 -17.32 5.67 -5.85
N TRP A 204 -17.57 5.96 -4.58
CA TRP A 204 -17.97 4.94 -3.62
C TRP A 204 -19.24 4.17 -3.99
N ARG A 205 -20.13 4.76 -4.80
CA ARG A 205 -21.36 4.13 -5.29
C ARG A 205 -21.14 3.20 -6.48
N GLU A 206 -19.94 3.23 -7.09
CA GLU A 206 -19.64 2.38 -8.23
C GLU A 206 -19.22 0.97 -7.79
N PRO A 207 -19.40 -0.06 -8.65
CA PRO A 207 -18.79 -1.38 -8.44
C PRO A 207 -17.29 -1.33 -8.76
N ASP A 208 -16.52 -2.21 -8.12
CA ASP A 208 -15.08 -2.32 -8.30
C ASP A 208 -14.62 -3.79 -8.47
N HIS A 209 -13.30 -4.02 -8.56
CA HIS A 209 -12.73 -5.36 -8.66
C HIS A 209 -12.43 -6.00 -7.29
N GLY A 210 -12.54 -5.21 -6.21
CA GLY A 210 -12.25 -5.64 -4.84
C GLY A 210 -10.79 -5.95 -4.56
N ILE A 211 -10.51 -6.27 -3.32
CA ILE A 211 -9.16 -6.52 -2.80
C ILE A 211 -8.47 -7.73 -3.44
N TRP A 212 -9.24 -8.73 -3.89
CA TRP A 212 -8.69 -9.96 -4.49
C TRP A 212 -8.37 -9.86 -5.98
N GLU A 213 -8.51 -8.68 -6.58
CA GLU A 213 -8.13 -8.39 -7.97
C GLU A 213 -8.75 -9.36 -8.98
N ILE A 214 -10.00 -9.76 -8.74
CA ILE A 214 -10.70 -10.74 -9.56
C ILE A 214 -10.76 -10.24 -11.00
N ARG A 215 -10.28 -11.06 -11.93
CA ARG A 215 -10.29 -10.78 -13.38
C ARG A 215 -11.67 -11.13 -13.97
N GLY A 216 -12.70 -10.39 -13.55
CA GLY A 216 -14.10 -10.59 -13.92
C GLY A 216 -14.88 -9.29 -13.89
N PRO A 217 -16.21 -9.33 -13.96
CA PRO A 217 -17.03 -8.15 -13.85
C PRO A 217 -16.88 -7.50 -12.47
N ARG A 218 -16.98 -6.17 -12.45
CA ARG A 218 -16.98 -5.40 -11.22
C ARG A 218 -18.24 -5.72 -10.41
N ARG A 219 -18.09 -5.74 -9.08
CA ARG A 219 -19.19 -5.96 -8.13
C ARG A 219 -19.14 -4.90 -7.02
N HIS A 220 -20.23 -4.77 -6.28
CA HIS A 220 -20.26 -3.93 -5.09
C HIS A 220 -19.70 -4.70 -3.89
N HIS A 221 -18.37 -4.82 -3.81
CA HIS A 221 -17.70 -5.51 -2.72
C HIS A 221 -17.90 -4.77 -1.39
N VAL A 222 -18.41 -5.47 -0.38
CA VAL A 222 -18.66 -4.88 0.94
C VAL A 222 -17.37 -4.37 1.57
N HIS A 223 -16.26 -5.10 1.44
CA HIS A 223 -14.95 -4.64 1.91
C HIS A 223 -14.57 -3.28 1.30
N SER A 224 -14.76 -3.08 0.00
CA SER A 224 -14.46 -1.82 -0.67
C SER A 224 -15.31 -0.67 -0.13
N LYS A 225 -16.61 -0.91 0.16
CA LYS A 225 -17.49 0.09 0.76
C LYS A 225 -17.07 0.44 2.19
N VAL A 226 -16.69 -0.58 2.98
CA VAL A 226 -16.14 -0.37 4.34
C VAL A 226 -14.85 0.46 4.28
N MET A 227 -13.97 0.22 3.31
CA MET A 227 -12.74 0.99 3.16
C MET A 227 -13.00 2.43 2.68
N CYS A 228 -14.06 2.69 1.89
CA CYS A 228 -14.53 4.04 1.59
C CYS A 228 -15.05 4.75 2.84
N TRP A 229 -15.87 4.07 3.64
CA TRP A 229 -16.31 4.57 4.94
C TRP A 229 -15.13 4.91 5.85
N HIS A 230 -14.18 3.97 5.96
CA HIS A 230 -12.97 4.13 6.76
C HIS A 230 -12.12 5.32 6.30
N ALA A 231 -12.00 5.54 5.00
CA ALA A 231 -11.29 6.68 4.44
C ALA A 231 -11.84 8.01 4.97
N VAL A 232 -13.16 8.19 4.92
CA VAL A 232 -13.82 9.42 5.38
C VAL A 232 -13.72 9.56 6.91
N ASP A 233 -13.91 8.47 7.66
CA ASP A 233 -13.78 8.47 9.11
C ASP A 233 -12.35 8.87 9.56
N ARG A 234 -11.33 8.32 8.92
CA ARG A 234 -9.93 8.70 9.18
C ARG A 234 -9.61 10.13 8.75
N ALA A 235 -10.20 10.62 7.66
CA ALA A 235 -10.04 12.01 7.23
C ALA A 235 -10.60 13.01 8.28
N LEU A 236 -11.69 12.68 8.94
CA LEU A 236 -12.23 13.47 10.05
C LEU A 236 -11.23 13.55 11.22
N VAL A 237 -10.55 12.44 11.55
CA VAL A 237 -9.49 12.44 12.57
C VAL A 237 -8.35 13.42 12.22
N VAL A 238 -7.93 13.43 10.95
CA VAL A 238 -6.89 14.36 10.49
C VAL A 238 -7.38 15.81 10.51
N HIS A 239 -8.62 16.04 10.06
CA HIS A 239 -9.25 17.37 10.07
C HIS A 239 -9.33 17.95 11.49
N ASP A 240 -9.85 17.16 12.44
CA ASP A 240 -10.02 17.59 13.83
C ASP A 240 -8.69 17.99 14.48
N ALA A 241 -7.62 17.27 14.16
CA ALA A 241 -6.28 17.57 14.67
C ALA A 241 -5.64 18.82 14.05
N MET A 242 -5.99 19.18 12.80
CA MET A 242 -5.41 20.31 12.09
C MET A 242 -6.18 21.62 12.32
N MET A 243 -7.48 21.56 12.16
CA MET A 243 -8.32 22.76 12.07
C MET A 243 -9.24 22.92 13.27
N GLY A 244 -9.57 21.82 13.92
CA GLY A 244 -10.64 21.77 14.90
C GLY A 244 -12.01 22.08 14.29
N GLY A 245 -13.07 21.80 15.04
CA GLY A 245 -14.41 22.08 14.60
C GLY A 245 -15.06 20.96 13.77
N ASP A 246 -16.20 21.25 13.17
CA ASP A 246 -17.04 20.26 12.47
C ASP A 246 -16.82 20.33 10.95
N HIS A 247 -16.77 19.15 10.34
CA HIS A 247 -16.84 18.99 8.89
C HIS A 247 -18.12 18.22 8.52
N GLU A 248 -19.25 18.95 8.54
CA GLU A 248 -20.59 18.38 8.38
C GLU A 248 -20.72 17.55 7.10
N GLY A 249 -20.19 18.02 5.97
CA GLY A 249 -20.23 17.30 4.70
C GLY A 249 -19.54 15.92 4.74
N TRP A 250 -18.41 15.81 5.39
CA TRP A 250 -17.72 14.52 5.53
C TRP A 250 -18.41 13.61 6.55
N ARG A 251 -18.97 14.15 7.61
CA ARG A 251 -19.78 13.34 8.55
C ARG A 251 -21.01 12.77 7.84
N ALA A 252 -21.72 13.59 7.08
CA ALA A 252 -22.87 13.16 6.30
C ALA A 252 -22.52 12.06 5.29
N LEU A 253 -21.40 12.22 4.56
CA LEU A 253 -20.89 11.21 3.63
C LEU A 253 -20.56 9.89 4.34
N ARG A 254 -19.81 9.95 5.45
CA ARG A 254 -19.47 8.77 6.25
C ARG A 254 -20.72 8.02 6.70
N ASP A 255 -21.68 8.75 7.22
CA ASP A 255 -22.92 8.17 7.76
C ASP A 255 -23.81 7.60 6.65
N GLU A 256 -23.81 8.22 5.45
CA GLU A 256 -24.50 7.68 4.28
C GLU A 256 -23.89 6.33 3.85
N ILE A 257 -22.57 6.27 3.70
CA ILE A 257 -21.85 5.04 3.34
C ILE A 257 -22.13 3.96 4.41
N GLY A 258 -22.06 4.32 5.69
CA GLY A 258 -22.29 3.39 6.80
C GLY A 258 -23.70 2.79 6.79
N ARG A 259 -24.71 3.60 6.49
CA ARG A 259 -26.12 3.12 6.34
C ARG A 259 -26.25 2.14 5.19
N GLU A 260 -25.72 2.47 4.02
CA GLU A 260 -25.79 1.56 2.86
C GLU A 260 -25.08 0.21 3.15
N ILE A 261 -23.92 0.24 3.82
CA ILE A 261 -23.24 -1.00 4.23
C ILE A 261 -24.12 -1.83 5.18
N ALA A 262 -24.76 -1.20 6.16
CA ALA A 262 -25.63 -1.90 7.11
C ALA A 262 -26.86 -2.50 6.42
N GLU A 263 -27.47 -1.77 5.49
CA GLU A 263 -28.69 -2.18 4.80
C GLU A 263 -28.45 -3.25 3.74
N ARG A 264 -27.35 -3.18 2.98
CA ARG A 264 -27.10 -4.03 1.81
C ARG A 264 -25.94 -5.02 1.98
N GLY A 265 -24.99 -4.68 2.84
CA GLY A 265 -23.75 -5.47 3.04
C GLY A 265 -23.83 -6.44 4.20
N CYS A 266 -24.97 -6.51 4.91
CA CYS A 266 -25.13 -7.35 6.09
C CYS A 266 -26.40 -8.18 5.98
N THR A 267 -26.29 -9.50 6.12
CA THR A 267 -27.40 -10.43 6.16
C THR A 267 -27.35 -11.23 7.45
N ASN A 268 -28.42 -11.19 8.26
CA ASN A 268 -28.48 -11.88 9.56
C ASN A 268 -27.30 -11.57 10.49
N GLY A 269 -26.81 -10.30 10.49
CA GLY A 269 -25.67 -9.87 11.32
C GLY A 269 -24.29 -10.29 10.80
N VAL A 270 -24.21 -10.85 9.60
CA VAL A 270 -22.94 -11.25 8.96
C VAL A 270 -22.70 -10.43 7.70
N PHE A 271 -21.51 -9.90 7.54
CA PHE A 271 -21.14 -9.21 6.31
C PHE A 271 -21.06 -10.18 5.13
N THR A 272 -21.66 -9.79 4.01
CA THR A 272 -21.57 -10.52 2.75
C THR A 272 -20.31 -10.11 1.98
N ALA A 273 -19.91 -10.91 0.99
CA ALA A 273 -18.74 -10.58 0.14
C ALA A 273 -19.06 -9.39 -0.79
N ALA A 274 -20.27 -9.32 -1.29
CA ALA A 274 -20.78 -8.26 -2.18
C ALA A 274 -22.27 -8.05 -1.94
N TYR A 275 -22.84 -6.95 -2.48
CA TYR A 275 -24.27 -6.63 -2.38
C TYR A 275 -25.15 -7.52 -3.25
N ASP A 276 -24.59 -8.11 -4.30
CA ASP A 276 -25.20 -8.92 -5.37
C ASP A 276 -24.68 -10.37 -5.36
#